data_7d5430ad28a3adaa2d5ffece26cb8ac9
#
_entry.id   7d5430ad28a3adaa2d5ffece26cb8ac9
#
_cell.length_a   1.000
_cell.length_b   1.000
_cell.length_c   1.000
_cell.angle_alpha   90.00
_cell.angle_beta   90.00
_cell.angle_gamma   90.00
#
_symmetry.space_group_name_H-M   'P 1'
#
loop_
_entity.id
_entity.type
_entity.pdbx_description
1 polymer ?
#
loop_
_entity_poly.entity_id
_entity_poly.type
_entity_poly.pdbx_seq_one_letter_code
_entity_poly.pdbx_strand_id
1 'polypeptide(L)'
;MAAGIGITPILSMAYQLAAEGLSFEIHYFTRSHSQTPFRTALSEPDFHGKVDFYHGLAPDAVQLKLRGILQKRQKGAHLYLCGPRPFMVAIQTIAHGDWPAETVHLENFSAPKRPSEMPGESFRVRLARSGGEYIVPARESIAATLVRNGV
;
A
#
# COMPACT_ATOMS: atom_id res chain seq x y z
N MET A 1 -2.79 5.30 -6.10
CA MET A 1 -3.42 6.18 -5.09
C MET A 1 -2.72 6.00 -3.76
N ALA A 2 -2.39 7.10 -3.08
CA ALA A 2 -1.63 7.04 -1.83
C ALA A 2 -2.24 7.94 -0.76
N ALA A 3 -2.10 7.56 0.53
CA ALA A 3 -2.38 8.44 1.65
C ALA A 3 -1.27 8.38 2.71
N GLY A 4 -0.79 9.57 3.13
CA GLY A 4 0.29 9.69 4.10
C GLY A 4 1.56 8.92 3.70
N ILE A 5 2.10 8.10 4.61
CA ILE A 5 3.32 7.31 4.33
C ILE A 5 3.11 6.20 3.29
N GLY A 6 1.86 5.86 2.94
CA GLY A 6 1.56 4.93 1.85
C GLY A 6 2.06 5.39 0.48
N ILE A 7 2.63 6.59 0.38
CA ILE A 7 3.30 7.05 -0.83
C ILE A 7 4.56 6.23 -1.17
N THR A 8 5.23 5.63 -0.19
CA THR A 8 6.53 4.98 -0.41
C THR A 8 6.51 3.87 -1.46
N PRO A 9 5.64 2.85 -1.41
CA PRO A 9 5.58 1.86 -2.48
C PRO A 9 5.04 2.45 -3.79
N ILE A 10 4.09 3.38 -3.74
CA ILE A 10 3.54 4.02 -4.93
C ILE A 10 4.62 4.84 -5.67
N LEU A 11 5.47 5.55 -4.93
CA LEU A 11 6.58 6.31 -5.50
C LEU A 11 7.61 5.38 -6.17
N SER A 12 7.94 4.26 -5.53
CA SER A 12 8.84 3.27 -6.11
C SER A 12 8.33 2.72 -7.45
N MET A 13 7.03 2.35 -7.50
CA MET A 13 6.38 1.91 -8.74
C MET A 13 6.37 3.02 -9.80
N ALA A 14 6.11 4.26 -9.39
CA ALA A 14 6.03 5.40 -10.30
C ALA A 14 7.41 5.71 -10.94
N TYR A 15 8.51 5.59 -10.20
CA TYR A 15 9.85 5.70 -10.79
C TYR A 15 10.11 4.62 -11.86
N GLN A 16 9.68 3.39 -11.60
CA GLN A 16 9.81 2.31 -12.57
C GLN A 16 9.00 2.61 -13.83
N LEU A 17 7.73 3.02 -13.68
CA LEU A 17 6.86 3.37 -14.81
C LEU A 17 7.40 4.57 -15.61
N ALA A 18 7.95 5.58 -14.93
CA ALA A 18 8.58 6.72 -15.57
C ALA A 18 9.80 6.30 -16.40
N ALA A 19 10.66 5.44 -15.83
CA ALA A 19 11.86 4.92 -16.53
C ALA A 19 11.50 4.06 -17.76
N GLU A 20 10.37 3.37 -17.72
CA GLU A 20 9.82 2.57 -18.83
C GLU A 20 9.00 3.39 -19.84
N GLY A 21 8.80 4.69 -19.59
CA GLY A 21 7.98 5.56 -20.44
C GLY A 21 6.49 5.24 -20.41
N LEU A 22 6.02 4.53 -19.38
CA LEU A 22 4.63 4.14 -19.23
C LEU A 22 3.79 5.27 -18.62
N SER A 23 2.50 5.32 -19.00
CA SER A 23 1.57 6.33 -18.50
C SER A 23 1.05 5.95 -17.12
N PHE A 24 1.03 6.93 -16.20
CA PHE A 24 0.45 6.78 -14.87
C PHE A 24 -0.01 8.12 -14.31
N GLU A 25 -0.89 8.06 -13.31
CA GLU A 25 -1.34 9.20 -12.50
C GLU A 25 -1.20 8.84 -11.01
N ILE A 26 -0.77 9.82 -10.20
CA ILE A 26 -0.68 9.68 -8.74
C ILE A 26 -1.69 10.62 -8.09
N HIS A 27 -2.63 10.06 -7.33
CA HIS A 27 -3.52 10.83 -6.47
C HIS A 27 -3.07 10.67 -5.03
N TYR A 28 -2.54 11.74 -4.43
CA TYR A 28 -1.89 11.70 -3.14
C TYR A 28 -2.63 12.53 -2.09
N PHE A 29 -3.12 11.87 -1.04
CA PHE A 29 -3.92 12.45 0.04
C PHE A 29 -3.08 12.62 1.30
N THR A 30 -3.03 13.82 1.87
CA THR A 30 -2.30 14.14 3.10
C THR A 30 -3.08 15.08 4.01
N ARG A 31 -2.69 15.13 5.30
CA ARG A 31 -3.36 16.01 6.28
C ARG A 31 -3.12 17.49 5.99
N SER A 32 -1.93 17.84 5.53
CA SER A 32 -1.56 19.21 5.18
C SER A 32 -0.41 19.21 4.19
N HIS A 33 -0.19 20.36 3.56
CA HIS A 33 0.94 20.57 2.68
C HIS A 33 2.31 20.37 3.37
N SER A 34 2.45 20.81 4.62
CA SER A 34 3.68 20.64 5.40
C SER A 34 3.91 19.18 5.86
N GLN A 35 2.85 18.37 5.91
CA GLN A 35 2.90 16.96 6.26
C GLN A 35 2.77 16.05 5.02
N THR A 36 3.39 16.45 3.91
CA THR A 36 3.39 15.70 2.66
C THR A 36 4.77 15.09 2.42
N PRO A 37 5.01 13.82 2.82
CA PRO A 37 6.27 13.13 2.57
C PRO A 37 6.61 13.09 1.08
N PHE A 38 7.89 13.16 0.75
CA PHE A 38 8.41 13.04 -0.63
C PHE A 38 7.86 14.08 -1.62
N ARG A 39 7.32 15.20 -1.13
CA ARG A 39 6.76 16.22 -2.02
C ARG A 39 7.78 16.76 -3.02
N THR A 40 9.01 16.99 -2.60
CA THR A 40 10.09 17.45 -3.49
C THR A 40 10.34 16.44 -4.62
N ALA A 41 10.49 15.16 -4.28
CA ALA A 41 10.67 14.10 -5.27
C ALA A 41 9.50 14.02 -6.26
N LEU A 42 8.26 14.13 -5.76
CA LEU A 42 7.05 14.13 -6.59
C LEU A 42 6.85 15.42 -7.43
N SER A 43 7.71 16.41 -7.24
CA SER A 43 7.74 17.66 -8.04
C SER A 43 8.86 17.68 -9.07
N GLU A 44 9.64 16.59 -9.19
CA GLU A 44 10.67 16.43 -10.21
C GLU A 44 10.08 16.36 -11.63
N PRO A 45 10.84 16.68 -12.68
CA PRO A 45 10.36 16.72 -14.06
C PRO A 45 9.64 15.45 -14.52
N ASP A 46 10.08 14.28 -14.08
CA ASP A 46 9.50 12.97 -14.43
C ASP A 46 8.05 12.81 -13.97
N PHE A 47 7.63 13.59 -12.97
CA PHE A 47 6.30 13.58 -12.38
C PHE A 47 5.43 14.77 -12.78
N HIS A 48 5.93 15.71 -13.59
CA HIS A 48 5.16 16.87 -14.00
C HIS A 48 3.84 16.48 -14.68
N GLY A 49 2.74 17.02 -14.17
CA GLY A 49 1.40 16.77 -14.67
C GLY A 49 0.84 15.37 -14.36
N LYS A 50 1.59 14.55 -13.62
CA LYS A 50 1.18 13.19 -13.26
C LYS A 50 0.75 13.05 -11.79
N VAL A 51 0.89 14.10 -10.97
CA VAL A 51 0.62 14.04 -9.52
C VAL A 51 -0.40 15.08 -9.12
N ASP A 52 -1.51 14.61 -8.57
CA ASP A 52 -2.52 15.42 -7.93
C ASP A 52 -2.40 15.32 -6.41
N PHE A 53 -2.19 16.45 -5.75
CA PHE A 53 -2.12 16.53 -4.29
C PHE A 53 -3.46 16.98 -3.70
N TYR A 54 -3.91 16.28 -2.66
CA TYR A 54 -5.12 16.60 -1.90
C TYR A 54 -4.77 16.77 -0.41
N HIS A 55 -4.87 18.00 0.08
CA HIS A 55 -4.48 18.35 1.45
C HIS A 55 -5.68 18.69 2.31
N GLY A 56 -5.71 18.21 3.56
CA GLY A 56 -6.64 18.64 4.59
C GLY A 56 -8.12 18.40 4.30
N LEU A 57 -8.44 17.49 3.40
CA LEU A 57 -9.83 17.20 3.07
C LEU A 57 -10.54 16.49 4.22
N ALA A 58 -11.76 16.94 4.53
CA ALA A 58 -12.67 16.21 5.41
C ALA A 58 -13.06 14.84 4.81
N PRO A 59 -13.45 13.87 5.64
CA PRO A 59 -13.78 12.51 5.17
C PRO A 59 -14.76 12.46 4.01
N ASP A 60 -15.84 13.25 4.06
CA ASP A 60 -16.85 13.30 2.99
C ASP A 60 -16.30 13.87 1.69
N ALA A 61 -15.45 14.89 1.78
CA ALA A 61 -14.77 15.47 0.61
C ALA A 61 -13.77 14.47 0.01
N VAL A 62 -13.08 13.67 0.83
CA VAL A 62 -12.24 12.56 0.36
C VAL A 62 -13.08 11.56 -0.42
N GLN A 63 -14.21 11.12 0.13
CA GLN A 63 -15.12 10.18 -0.53
C GLN A 63 -15.61 10.70 -1.90
N LEU A 64 -16.06 11.96 -1.95
CA LEU A 64 -16.51 12.59 -3.18
C LEU A 64 -15.38 12.64 -4.23
N LYS A 65 -14.17 13.03 -3.80
CA LYS A 65 -13.00 13.08 -4.67
C LYS A 65 -12.64 11.70 -5.21
N LEU A 66 -12.61 10.67 -4.35
CA LEU A 66 -12.34 9.30 -4.75
C LEU A 66 -13.32 8.78 -5.80
N ARG A 67 -14.62 9.04 -5.64
CA ARG A 67 -15.65 8.69 -6.63
C ARG A 67 -15.36 9.35 -7.98
N GLY A 68 -15.09 10.65 -7.99
CA GLY A 68 -14.81 11.39 -9.22
C GLY A 68 -13.56 10.92 -9.97
N ILE A 69 -12.53 10.42 -9.24
CA ILE A 69 -11.30 9.85 -9.82
C ILE A 69 -11.59 8.45 -10.38
N LEU A 70 -12.21 7.58 -9.59
CA LEU A 70 -12.40 6.17 -9.95
C LEU A 70 -13.39 5.96 -11.09
N GLN A 71 -14.35 6.88 -11.27
CA GLN A 71 -15.28 6.87 -12.40
C GLN A 71 -14.60 7.14 -13.76
N LYS A 72 -13.42 7.76 -13.76
CA LYS A 72 -12.65 8.08 -14.99
C LYS A 72 -11.75 6.93 -15.45
N ARG A 73 -12.05 5.70 -15.06
CA ARG A 73 -11.25 4.54 -15.41
C ARG A 73 -11.04 4.42 -16.92
N GLN A 74 -9.80 4.32 -17.34
CA GLN A 74 -9.44 3.98 -18.72
C GLN A 74 -9.42 2.45 -18.91
N LYS A 75 -9.71 2.00 -20.12
CA LYS A 75 -9.60 0.56 -20.47
C LYS A 75 -8.16 0.08 -20.27
N GLY A 76 -7.99 -1.02 -19.54
CA GLY A 76 -6.66 -1.58 -19.24
C GLY A 76 -5.93 -0.88 -18.08
N ALA A 77 -6.55 0.11 -17.42
CA ALA A 77 -5.93 0.73 -16.24
C ALA A 77 -5.90 -0.22 -15.04
N HIS A 78 -4.80 -0.18 -14.31
CA HIS A 78 -4.60 -0.84 -13.02
C HIS A 78 -4.59 0.19 -11.90
N LEU A 79 -5.17 -0.15 -10.78
CA LEU A 79 -5.28 0.68 -9.58
C LEU A 79 -4.36 0.13 -8.49
N TYR A 80 -3.34 0.90 -8.11
CA TYR A 80 -2.44 0.60 -7.00
C TYR A 80 -2.75 1.49 -5.83
N LEU A 81 -2.94 0.94 -4.62
CA LEU A 81 -3.29 1.70 -3.44
C LEU A 81 -2.46 1.31 -2.21
N CYS A 82 -2.02 2.34 -1.49
CA CYS A 82 -1.41 2.19 -0.18
C CYS A 82 -1.74 3.39 0.71
N GLY A 83 -2.06 3.12 1.97
CA GLY A 83 -2.41 4.14 2.94
C GLY A 83 -3.09 3.56 4.18
N PRO A 84 -3.65 4.41 5.05
CA PRO A 84 -4.41 3.98 6.20
C PRO A 84 -5.60 3.10 5.81
N ARG A 85 -5.91 2.11 6.64
CA ARG A 85 -6.98 1.13 6.37
C ARG A 85 -8.32 1.78 5.96
N PRO A 86 -8.83 2.83 6.64
CA PRO A 86 -10.09 3.46 6.24
C PRO A 86 -10.06 4.02 4.81
N PHE A 87 -8.94 4.61 4.40
CA PHE A 87 -8.74 5.11 3.04
C PHE A 87 -8.77 3.98 2.00
N MET A 88 -8.05 2.89 2.26
CA MET A 88 -8.00 1.75 1.36
C MET A 88 -9.36 1.05 1.24
N VAL A 89 -10.08 0.88 2.36
CA VAL A 89 -11.44 0.32 2.36
C VAL A 89 -12.40 1.20 1.55
N ALA A 90 -12.34 2.53 1.70
CA ALA A 90 -13.17 3.45 0.94
C ALA A 90 -12.96 3.30 -0.58
N ILE A 91 -11.69 3.21 -1.01
CA ILE A 91 -11.36 3.00 -2.43
C ILE A 91 -11.89 1.66 -2.93
N GLN A 92 -11.65 0.58 -2.20
CA GLN A 92 -12.13 -0.75 -2.57
C GLN A 92 -13.65 -0.80 -2.70
N THR A 93 -14.37 -0.17 -1.75
CA THR A 93 -15.83 -0.09 -1.79
C THR A 93 -16.34 0.67 -3.01
N ILE A 94 -15.69 1.79 -3.38
CA ILE A 94 -16.07 2.58 -4.55
C ILE A 94 -15.71 1.86 -5.85
N ALA A 95 -14.56 1.20 -5.90
CA ALA A 95 -14.08 0.48 -7.07
C ALA A 95 -14.85 -0.82 -7.33
N HIS A 96 -15.53 -1.36 -6.30
CA HIS A 96 -16.27 -2.62 -6.41
C HIS A 96 -17.35 -2.53 -7.51
N GLY A 97 -17.29 -3.46 -8.45
CA GLY A 97 -18.21 -3.54 -9.59
C GLY A 97 -17.72 -2.82 -10.86
N ASP A 98 -17.01 -1.68 -10.73
CA ASP A 98 -16.52 -0.91 -11.87
C ASP A 98 -15.08 -1.28 -12.27
N TRP A 99 -14.31 -1.79 -11.33
CA TRP A 99 -12.93 -2.22 -11.52
C TRP A 99 -12.82 -3.74 -11.39
N PRO A 100 -12.31 -4.48 -12.39
CA PRO A 100 -12.03 -5.90 -12.26
C PRO A 100 -11.08 -6.16 -11.08
N ALA A 101 -11.35 -7.19 -10.28
CA ALA A 101 -10.60 -7.45 -9.05
C ALA A 101 -9.10 -7.65 -9.31
N GLU A 102 -8.74 -8.25 -10.44
CA GLU A 102 -7.37 -8.48 -10.89
C GLU A 102 -6.61 -7.19 -11.25
N THR A 103 -7.32 -6.07 -11.40
CA THR A 103 -6.71 -4.76 -11.70
C THR A 103 -6.56 -3.86 -10.47
N VAL A 104 -6.96 -4.34 -9.28
CA VAL A 104 -6.89 -3.58 -8.02
C VAL A 104 -5.83 -4.20 -7.10
N HIS A 105 -4.75 -3.47 -6.89
CA HIS A 105 -3.57 -3.92 -6.14
C HIS A 105 -3.41 -3.14 -4.85
N LEU A 106 -3.21 -3.85 -3.73
CA LEU A 106 -3.08 -3.26 -2.40
C LEU A 106 -1.72 -3.57 -1.79
N GLU A 107 -1.09 -2.54 -1.23
CA GLU A 107 0.07 -2.70 -0.36
C GLU A 107 -0.32 -2.40 1.09
N ASN A 108 -0.18 -3.39 1.96
CA ASN A 108 -0.53 -3.28 3.37
C ASN A 108 0.73 -3.20 4.25
N PHE A 109 0.85 -2.15 5.07
CA PHE A 109 1.94 -2.02 6.05
C PHE A 109 1.67 -2.76 7.37
N SER A 110 0.44 -3.19 7.58
CA SER A 110 0.06 -4.00 8.74
C SER A 110 -0.19 -5.42 8.31
N ALA A 111 0.38 -6.38 9.02
CA ALA A 111 0.01 -7.78 8.84
C ALA A 111 -1.51 -7.94 9.02
N PRO A 112 -2.19 -8.72 8.18
CA PRO A 112 -3.58 -9.05 8.43
C PRO A 112 -3.67 -9.69 9.82
N LYS A 113 -4.64 -9.25 10.64
CA LYS A 113 -4.92 -9.94 11.90
C LYS A 113 -5.25 -11.37 11.53
N ARG A 114 -4.42 -12.31 11.99
CA ARG A 114 -4.76 -13.72 11.88
C ARG A 114 -6.11 -13.91 12.59
N PRO A 115 -7.08 -14.58 11.99
CA PRO A 115 -8.22 -15.05 12.75
C PRO A 115 -7.66 -15.85 13.92
N SER A 116 -8.04 -15.50 15.16
CA SER A 116 -7.60 -16.16 16.39
C SER A 116 -7.96 -17.66 16.45
N GLU A 117 -8.66 -18.15 15.47
CA GLU A 117 -9.26 -19.49 15.39
C GLU A 117 -8.64 -20.41 14.34
N MET A 118 -7.68 -19.97 13.52
CA MET A 118 -6.97 -20.94 12.68
C MET A 118 -5.92 -21.66 13.53
N PRO A 119 -6.06 -22.97 13.80
CA PRO A 119 -5.02 -23.75 14.40
C PRO A 119 -3.86 -23.82 13.42
N GLY A 120 -2.85 -22.99 13.63
CA GLY A 120 -1.60 -23.14 12.92
C GLY A 120 -0.92 -24.41 13.44
N GLU A 121 -0.15 -25.07 12.60
CA GLU A 121 0.76 -26.12 13.04
C GLU A 121 2.13 -25.51 13.39
N SER A 122 2.85 -26.13 14.31
CA SER A 122 4.25 -25.79 14.54
C SER A 122 5.08 -26.23 13.33
N PHE A 123 6.07 -25.42 12.99
CA PHE A 123 6.97 -25.74 11.86
C PHE A 123 8.41 -25.46 12.23
N ARG A 124 9.34 -26.04 11.49
CA ARG A 124 10.78 -25.88 11.70
C ARG A 124 11.34 -24.83 10.75
N VAL A 125 12.17 -23.94 11.28
CA VAL A 125 12.96 -22.97 10.53
C VAL A 125 14.42 -23.27 10.69
N ARG A 126 15.18 -23.30 9.60
CA ARG A 126 16.64 -23.39 9.57
C ARG A 126 17.23 -22.08 9.06
N LEU A 127 18.17 -21.54 9.81
CA LEU A 127 18.88 -20.33 9.40
C LEU A 127 19.99 -20.70 8.42
N ALA A 128 19.94 -20.17 7.19
CA ALA A 128 20.87 -20.57 6.13
C ALA A 128 22.33 -20.20 6.40
N ARG A 129 22.60 -19.11 7.15
CA ARG A 129 23.97 -18.66 7.45
C ARG A 129 24.57 -19.33 8.68
N SER A 130 23.82 -19.41 9.79
CA SER A 130 24.31 -19.96 11.08
C SER A 130 24.06 -21.43 11.23
N GLY A 131 23.21 -22.05 10.42
CA GLY A 131 22.82 -23.45 10.50
C GLY A 131 21.89 -23.79 11.68
N GLY A 132 21.52 -22.79 12.51
CA GLY A 132 20.62 -22.99 13.66
C GLY A 132 19.22 -23.45 13.23
N GLU A 133 18.65 -24.40 13.98
CA GLU A 133 17.29 -24.90 13.75
C GLU A 133 16.39 -24.57 14.94
N TYR A 134 15.18 -24.06 14.65
CA TYR A 134 14.23 -23.63 15.66
C TYR A 134 12.82 -24.11 15.30
N ILE A 135 12.07 -24.55 16.30
CA ILE A 135 10.65 -24.89 16.15
C ILE A 135 9.85 -23.63 16.45
N VAL A 136 9.08 -23.18 15.46
CA VAL A 136 8.16 -22.04 15.58
C VAL A 136 6.80 -22.59 16.01
N PRO A 137 6.31 -22.25 17.22
CA PRO A 137 5.00 -22.69 17.68
C PRO A 137 3.87 -22.13 16.81
N ALA A 138 2.74 -22.85 16.76
CA ALA A 138 1.57 -22.52 15.94
C ALA A 138 1.05 -21.07 16.06
N ARG A 139 1.26 -20.41 17.20
CA ARG A 139 0.77 -19.06 17.49
C ARG A 139 1.87 -17.99 17.60
N GLU A 140 3.09 -18.35 17.31
CA GLU A 140 4.24 -17.46 17.41
C GLU A 140 4.78 -17.10 16.01
N SER A 141 5.35 -15.90 15.85
CA SER A 141 6.03 -15.53 14.61
C SER A 141 7.46 -16.07 14.60
N ILE A 142 8.04 -16.25 13.41
CA ILE A 142 9.47 -16.61 13.25
C ILE A 142 10.34 -15.61 14.02
N ALA A 143 10.09 -14.31 13.87
CA ALA A 143 10.87 -13.27 14.53
C ALA A 143 10.81 -13.39 16.07
N ALA A 144 9.61 -13.57 16.64
CA ALA A 144 9.46 -13.73 18.08
C ALA A 144 10.19 -14.99 18.61
N THR A 145 10.08 -16.11 17.86
CA THR A 145 10.80 -17.36 18.21
C THR A 145 12.32 -17.14 18.17
N LEU A 146 12.85 -16.47 17.15
CA LEU A 146 14.30 -16.23 17.04
C LEU A 146 14.79 -15.30 18.15
N VAL A 147 14.11 -14.20 18.42
CA VAL A 147 14.44 -13.28 19.53
C VAL A 147 14.45 -14.02 20.87
N ARG A 148 13.45 -14.85 21.16
CA ARG A 148 13.39 -15.66 22.38
C ARG A 148 14.55 -16.66 22.51
N ASN A 149 15.12 -17.11 21.40
CA ASN A 149 16.27 -18.02 21.36
C ASN A 149 17.62 -17.29 21.21
N GLY A 150 17.64 -15.95 21.36
CA GLY A 150 18.88 -15.16 21.37
C GLY A 150 19.52 -14.94 20.00
N VAL A 151 18.70 -14.97 18.93
CA VAL A 151 19.12 -14.74 17.54
C VAL A 151 18.74 -13.36 17.09
#